data_0bf6799867dad22145a6fbe753d3b641
#
_entry.id   0bf6799867dad22145a6fbe753d3b641
#
_cell.length_a   1.000
_cell.length_b   1.000
_cell.length_c   1.000
_cell.angle_alpha   90.00
_cell.angle_beta   90.00
_cell.angle_gamma   90.00
#
_symmetry.space_group_name_H-M   'P 1'
#
loop_
_entity.id
_entity.type
_entity.pdbx_description
1 polymer ?
#
loop_
_entity_poly.entity_id
_entity_poly.type
_entity_poly.pdbx_seq_one_letter_code
_entity_poly.pdbx_strand_id
1 'polypeptide(L)'
;MILHNTCSTYKLSYKIIQIIFVVVLSGSCVVAHGQKTDKVKLKNGDNITGEIMSMKLGRLSFDMDGPGTISIKWEEVTAINSDKVFEITLHGGNLFVSRLDSFLILHHITNLDDIVEIIPIKDRFLKRLIGDINVGLNYTKSNSILQFNFSSNVYYKIPKIEIDFRFNSVLTSYARDSGLAKKQDIIGSLRRNMGPKFFWGSSLGWQQNTELGLSSRYLVSGVLGLKAIADNHNRLLFSSGLSYNQEQSVETSQFSGNLDALFSVVYKRFYYSTPKLSIDADYLVYPGISDWGRIRMQGDLNVSVEIVKDFLIGLVFYYSYDNRPPAGSVSNDDYGLMFTLGYKFGQ
;
A
#
# COMPACT_ATOMS: atom_id res chain seq x y z
N MET A 1 -44.71 20.07 -11.35
CA MET A 1 -43.96 19.10 -12.17
C MET A 1 -42.54 18.95 -11.61
N ILE A 2 -42.38 18.62 -10.30
CA ILE A 2 -41.08 18.51 -9.59
C ILE A 2 -41.09 17.29 -8.64
N LEU A 3 -41.63 16.15 -9.02
CA LEU A 3 -41.70 14.97 -8.14
C LEU A 3 -41.19 13.66 -8.80
N HIS A 4 -40.49 13.74 -9.94
CA HIS A 4 -40.09 12.51 -10.65
C HIS A 4 -38.59 12.16 -10.62
N ASN A 5 -37.70 13.02 -10.12
CA ASN A 5 -36.25 12.76 -10.16
C ASN A 5 -35.63 12.21 -8.87
N THR A 6 -36.32 12.20 -7.73
CA THR A 6 -35.78 11.71 -6.46
C THR A 6 -35.82 10.18 -6.33
N CYS A 7 -36.68 9.51 -7.07
CA CYS A 7 -36.81 8.03 -6.96
C CYS A 7 -35.71 7.24 -7.70
N SER A 8 -35.03 7.85 -8.68
CA SER A 8 -33.98 7.19 -9.48
C SER A 8 -32.66 7.09 -8.74
N THR A 9 -32.29 8.09 -7.93
CA THR A 9 -31.03 8.14 -7.18
C THR A 9 -31.01 7.13 -6.02
N TYR A 10 -32.14 6.91 -5.34
CA TYR A 10 -32.24 5.90 -4.28
C TYR A 10 -32.13 4.45 -4.81
N LYS A 11 -32.66 4.17 -5.99
CA LYS A 11 -32.56 2.84 -6.63
C LYS A 11 -31.13 2.50 -7.05
N LEU A 12 -30.32 3.48 -7.46
CA LEU A 12 -28.92 3.29 -7.84
C LEU A 12 -28.05 3.00 -6.60
N SER A 13 -28.25 3.76 -5.51
CA SER A 13 -27.50 3.56 -4.26
C SER A 13 -27.82 2.20 -3.61
N TYR A 14 -29.06 1.74 -3.65
CA TYR A 14 -29.45 0.43 -3.11
C TYR A 14 -28.84 -0.75 -3.90
N LYS A 15 -28.75 -0.64 -5.23
CA LYS A 15 -28.09 -1.66 -6.07
C LYS A 15 -26.58 -1.74 -5.81
N ILE A 16 -25.92 -0.59 -5.60
CA ILE A 16 -24.49 -0.55 -5.26
C ILE A 16 -24.24 -1.21 -3.91
N ILE A 17 -25.07 -0.94 -2.90
CA ILE A 17 -24.98 -1.57 -1.58
C ILE A 17 -25.22 -3.08 -1.67
N GLN A 18 -26.19 -3.54 -2.48
CA GLN A 18 -26.42 -4.96 -2.69
C GLN A 18 -25.27 -5.66 -3.40
N ILE A 19 -24.63 -5.03 -4.39
CA ILE A 19 -23.47 -5.58 -5.09
C ILE A 19 -22.27 -5.70 -4.13
N ILE A 20 -22.03 -4.69 -3.30
CA ILE A 20 -20.97 -4.72 -2.27
C ILE A 20 -21.25 -5.84 -1.25
N PHE A 21 -22.51 -6.00 -0.82
CA PHE A 21 -22.90 -7.04 0.14
C PHE A 21 -22.76 -8.47 -0.43
N VAL A 22 -23.08 -8.67 -1.70
CA VAL A 22 -22.91 -9.95 -2.40
C VAL A 22 -21.43 -10.29 -2.62
N VAL A 23 -20.59 -9.31 -2.94
CA VAL A 23 -19.13 -9.51 -3.08
C VAL A 23 -18.48 -9.88 -1.73
N VAL A 24 -18.94 -9.30 -0.63
CA VAL A 24 -18.44 -9.61 0.72
C VAL A 24 -18.90 -11.02 1.18
N LEU A 25 -20.11 -11.45 0.82
CA LEU A 25 -20.65 -12.78 1.20
C LEU A 25 -20.10 -13.94 0.36
N SER A 26 -19.68 -13.70 -0.89
CA SER A 26 -19.11 -14.74 -1.76
C SER A 26 -17.63 -15.08 -1.47
N GLY A 27 -17.00 -14.36 -0.53
CA GLY A 27 -15.60 -14.58 -0.12
C GLY A 27 -15.34 -15.79 0.78
N SER A 28 -16.33 -16.61 1.13
CA SER A 28 -16.15 -17.83 1.93
C SER A 28 -15.58 -18.98 1.07
N CYS A 29 -14.36 -18.79 0.55
CA CYS A 29 -13.63 -19.88 -0.09
C CYS A 29 -13.17 -20.87 0.98
N VAL A 30 -13.65 -22.10 0.95
CA VAL A 30 -13.12 -23.22 1.75
C VAL A 30 -11.65 -23.42 1.37
N VAL A 31 -10.76 -22.98 2.23
CA VAL A 31 -9.32 -23.19 2.06
C VAL A 31 -9.02 -24.63 2.45
N ALA A 32 -8.71 -25.46 1.46
CA ALA A 32 -8.12 -26.79 1.73
C ALA A 32 -6.78 -26.56 2.43
N HIS A 33 -6.69 -26.88 3.71
CA HIS A 33 -5.45 -26.82 4.50
C HIS A 33 -4.53 -27.95 4.05
N GLY A 34 -3.43 -27.60 3.39
CA GLY A 34 -2.32 -28.51 3.23
C GLY A 34 -1.65 -28.78 4.58
N GLN A 35 -1.04 -29.96 4.74
CA GLN A 35 -0.33 -30.33 5.98
C GLN A 35 0.79 -29.33 6.26
N LYS A 36 0.80 -28.73 7.46
CA LYS A 36 1.81 -27.77 7.90
C LYS A 36 3.05 -28.53 8.37
N THR A 37 4.16 -28.41 7.68
CA THR A 37 5.38 -29.24 7.88
C THR A 37 6.62 -28.44 8.27
N ASP A 38 6.54 -27.11 8.24
CA ASP A 38 7.67 -26.27 8.59
C ASP A 38 7.96 -26.35 10.10
N LYS A 39 9.23 -26.34 10.48
CA LYS A 39 9.67 -26.45 11.87
C LYS A 39 10.51 -25.24 12.28
N VAL A 40 10.25 -24.73 13.45
CA VAL A 40 10.98 -23.61 14.06
C VAL A 40 11.41 -24.01 15.46
N LYS A 41 12.70 -23.80 15.78
CA LYS A 41 13.26 -23.98 17.11
C LYS A 41 13.48 -22.63 17.76
N LEU A 42 13.03 -22.48 19.00
CA LEU A 42 13.14 -21.24 19.78
C LEU A 42 14.30 -21.32 20.79
N LYS A 43 14.75 -20.16 21.28
CA LYS A 43 15.81 -20.05 22.31
C LYS A 43 15.47 -20.75 23.63
N ASN A 44 14.18 -20.80 23.99
CA ASN A 44 13.69 -21.50 25.18
C ASN A 44 13.71 -23.03 25.03
N GLY A 45 14.13 -23.55 23.85
CA GLY A 45 14.20 -24.97 23.54
C GLY A 45 12.98 -25.56 22.87
N ASP A 46 11.86 -24.81 22.76
CA ASP A 46 10.65 -25.28 22.12
C ASP A 46 10.86 -25.53 20.64
N ASN A 47 10.25 -26.63 20.14
CA ASN A 47 10.14 -26.94 18.72
C ASN A 47 8.66 -26.83 18.33
N ILE A 48 8.36 -25.91 17.45
CA ILE A 48 7.01 -25.69 16.96
C ILE A 48 6.88 -26.11 15.50
N THR A 49 5.73 -26.71 15.15
CA THR A 49 5.41 -27.14 13.79
C THR A 49 4.24 -26.31 13.26
N GLY A 50 4.36 -25.90 12.00
CA GLY A 50 3.36 -25.03 11.38
C GLY A 50 3.68 -24.72 9.93
N GLU A 51 3.29 -23.56 9.47
CA GLU A 51 3.60 -23.02 8.15
C GLU A 51 4.23 -21.62 8.28
N ILE A 52 5.38 -21.40 7.62
CA ILE A 52 6.02 -20.10 7.51
C ILE A 52 5.20 -19.24 6.54
N MET A 53 4.52 -18.23 7.09
CA MET A 53 3.74 -17.28 6.27
C MET A 53 4.61 -16.15 5.71
N SER A 54 5.50 -15.61 6.54
CA SER A 54 6.54 -14.65 6.15
C SER A 54 7.47 -14.38 7.33
N MET A 55 8.72 -14.03 7.07
CA MET A 55 9.57 -13.32 8.02
C MET A 55 9.90 -11.97 7.42
N LYS A 56 9.57 -10.93 8.10
CA LYS A 56 9.86 -9.55 7.71
C LYS A 56 9.88 -8.67 8.94
N LEU A 57 10.76 -7.67 8.92
CA LEU A 57 10.78 -6.64 9.94
C LEU A 57 11.01 -7.22 11.36
N GLY A 58 11.91 -8.22 11.48
CA GLY A 58 12.25 -8.87 12.73
C GLY A 58 11.15 -9.76 13.33
N ARG A 59 10.14 -10.13 12.53
CA ARG A 59 9.04 -10.99 12.97
C ARG A 59 8.79 -12.12 11.98
N LEU A 60 8.72 -13.34 12.52
CA LEU A 60 8.25 -14.51 11.83
C LEU A 60 6.75 -14.68 12.06
N SER A 61 5.97 -14.58 11.00
CA SER A 61 4.55 -14.97 10.99
C SER A 61 4.48 -16.45 10.72
N PHE A 62 3.96 -17.21 11.67
CA PHE A 62 3.96 -18.67 11.67
C PHE A 62 2.56 -19.20 11.96
N ASP A 63 2.00 -19.98 11.04
CA ASP A 63 0.63 -20.48 11.15
C ASP A 63 0.62 -21.91 11.69
N MET A 64 0.12 -22.11 12.90
CA MET A 64 0.06 -23.37 13.61
C MET A 64 -1.35 -23.97 13.60
N ASP A 65 -1.42 -25.30 13.72
CA ASP A 65 -2.70 -25.97 13.94
C ASP A 65 -3.16 -25.72 15.39
N GLY A 66 -4.40 -25.28 15.55
CA GLY A 66 -5.01 -24.90 16.84
C GLY A 66 -4.84 -23.40 17.14
N PRO A 67 -3.65 -22.90 17.48
CA PRO A 67 -3.46 -21.47 17.80
C PRO A 67 -3.66 -20.52 16.61
N GLY A 68 -3.62 -21.04 15.37
CA GLY A 68 -3.61 -20.23 14.15
C GLY A 68 -2.31 -19.49 13.95
N THR A 69 -2.35 -18.33 13.28
CA THR A 69 -1.13 -17.56 12.97
C THR A 69 -0.62 -16.81 14.20
N ILE A 70 0.60 -17.12 14.61
CA ILE A 70 1.32 -16.44 15.70
C ILE A 70 2.46 -15.60 15.13
N SER A 71 2.88 -14.58 15.89
CA SER A 71 4.01 -13.73 15.53
C SER A 71 5.16 -13.94 16.51
N ILE A 72 6.27 -14.48 16.02
CA ILE A 72 7.46 -14.80 16.79
C ILE A 72 8.52 -13.74 16.52
N LYS A 73 9.18 -13.24 17.58
CA LYS A 73 10.34 -12.37 17.39
C LYS A 73 11.45 -13.15 16.69
N TRP A 74 12.04 -12.58 15.63
CA TRP A 74 13.10 -13.27 14.89
C TRP A 74 14.31 -13.57 15.73
N GLU A 75 14.65 -12.66 16.65
CA GLU A 75 15.73 -12.86 17.63
C GLU A 75 15.55 -14.08 18.54
N GLU A 76 14.31 -14.58 18.72
CA GLU A 76 14.03 -15.77 19.53
C GLU A 76 14.15 -17.09 18.73
N VAL A 77 14.35 -17.02 17.42
CA VAL A 77 14.49 -18.17 16.55
C VAL A 77 15.95 -18.62 16.51
N THR A 78 16.21 -19.89 16.82
CA THR A 78 17.55 -20.49 16.77
C THR A 78 17.76 -21.39 15.56
N ALA A 79 16.69 -22.00 15.05
CA ALA A 79 16.76 -22.80 13.83
C ALA A 79 15.41 -22.78 13.12
N ILE A 80 15.45 -22.91 11.81
CA ILE A 80 14.28 -22.97 10.94
C ILE A 80 14.51 -24.02 9.86
N ASN A 81 13.49 -24.81 9.58
CA ASN A 81 13.53 -25.86 8.55
C ASN A 81 12.22 -25.85 7.77
N SER A 82 12.32 -25.90 6.44
CA SER A 82 11.18 -26.00 5.54
C SER A 82 11.62 -26.52 4.17
N ASP A 83 10.85 -27.43 3.61
CA ASP A 83 11.04 -27.97 2.26
C ASP A 83 10.52 -27.05 1.15
N LYS A 84 9.84 -25.97 1.53
CA LYS A 84 9.28 -24.99 0.59
C LYS A 84 10.37 -24.07 0.04
N VAL A 85 10.09 -23.47 -1.12
CA VAL A 85 10.95 -22.46 -1.74
C VAL A 85 10.55 -21.07 -1.25
N PHE A 86 11.56 -20.29 -0.85
CA PHE A 86 11.39 -18.92 -0.36
C PHE A 86 12.24 -17.95 -1.16
N GLU A 87 11.77 -16.73 -1.22
CA GLU A 87 12.58 -15.56 -1.50
C GLU A 87 13.21 -15.11 -0.18
N ILE A 88 14.54 -15.11 -0.10
CA ILE A 88 15.32 -14.78 1.09
C ILE A 88 16.13 -13.54 0.79
N THR A 89 15.94 -12.49 1.60
CA THR A 89 16.72 -11.26 1.50
C THR A 89 17.67 -11.15 2.70
N LEU A 90 18.96 -10.96 2.42
CA LEU A 90 19.98 -10.74 3.45
C LEU A 90 20.16 -9.26 3.78
N HIS A 91 20.78 -8.98 4.92
CA HIS A 91 21.33 -7.67 5.27
C HIS A 91 22.25 -7.19 4.13
N GLY A 92 22.07 -5.98 3.64
CA GLY A 92 22.73 -5.52 2.40
C GLY A 92 21.91 -5.71 1.13
N GLY A 93 20.74 -6.39 1.20
CA GLY A 93 19.73 -6.46 0.15
C GLY A 93 19.97 -7.52 -0.93
N ASN A 94 20.94 -8.42 -0.75
CA ASN A 94 21.10 -9.58 -1.61
C ASN A 94 19.87 -10.49 -1.51
N LEU A 95 19.35 -10.92 -2.67
CA LEU A 95 18.10 -11.66 -2.78
C LEU A 95 18.38 -13.03 -3.42
N PHE A 96 17.92 -14.09 -2.76
CA PHE A 96 18.06 -15.47 -3.17
C PHE A 96 16.69 -16.15 -3.26
N VAL A 97 16.58 -17.12 -4.15
CA VAL A 97 15.41 -17.99 -4.26
C VAL A 97 15.86 -19.41 -4.03
N SER A 98 15.56 -19.98 -2.87
CA SER A 98 16.02 -21.29 -2.46
C SER A 98 15.10 -21.93 -1.40
N ARG A 99 15.31 -23.21 -1.12
CA ARG A 99 14.81 -23.85 0.11
C ARG A 99 15.63 -23.36 1.30
N LEU A 100 15.00 -23.19 2.45
CA LEU A 100 15.68 -22.62 3.62
C LEU A 100 16.82 -23.47 4.14
N ASP A 101 16.64 -24.77 4.25
CA ASP A 101 17.66 -25.72 4.70
C ASP A 101 18.89 -25.70 3.78
N SER A 102 18.67 -25.84 2.48
CA SER A 102 19.73 -25.81 1.47
C SER A 102 20.44 -24.46 1.42
N PHE A 103 19.70 -23.35 1.61
CA PHE A 103 20.24 -22.00 1.60
C PHE A 103 21.20 -21.76 2.78
N LEU A 104 20.79 -22.11 4.00
CA LEU A 104 21.60 -21.92 5.20
C LEU A 104 22.92 -22.69 5.13
N ILE A 105 22.91 -23.93 4.61
CA ILE A 105 24.09 -24.76 4.42
C ILE A 105 24.99 -24.19 3.31
N LEU A 106 24.43 -23.88 2.15
CA LEU A 106 25.21 -23.49 0.95
C LEU A 106 25.91 -22.13 1.13
N HIS A 107 25.29 -21.21 1.84
CA HIS A 107 25.83 -19.87 2.06
C HIS A 107 26.54 -19.70 3.40
N HIS A 108 26.75 -20.80 4.15
CA HIS A 108 27.41 -20.80 5.46
C HIS A 108 26.84 -19.75 6.43
N ILE A 109 25.52 -19.56 6.38
CA ILE A 109 24.84 -18.61 7.26
C ILE A 109 24.77 -19.24 8.66
N THR A 110 25.65 -18.78 9.53
CA THR A 110 25.70 -19.20 10.94
C THR A 110 24.83 -18.31 11.83
N ASN A 111 24.57 -17.09 11.40
CA ASN A 111 23.73 -16.15 12.14
C ASN A 111 22.44 -15.87 11.35
N LEU A 112 21.30 -16.26 11.92
CA LEU A 112 19.97 -15.97 11.33
C LEU A 112 19.66 -14.48 11.29
N ASP A 113 20.34 -13.63 12.08
CA ASP A 113 20.15 -12.19 12.09
C ASP A 113 20.55 -11.53 10.76
N ASP A 114 21.38 -12.18 9.96
CA ASP A 114 21.72 -11.72 8.61
C ASP A 114 20.53 -11.78 7.64
N ILE A 115 19.48 -12.53 7.98
CA ILE A 115 18.27 -12.65 7.17
C ILE A 115 17.29 -11.55 7.55
N VAL A 116 16.97 -10.69 6.60
CA VAL A 116 16.06 -9.55 6.78
C VAL A 116 14.63 -9.89 6.38
N GLU A 117 14.47 -10.78 5.38
CA GLU A 117 13.14 -11.12 4.87
C GLU A 117 13.12 -12.55 4.34
N ILE A 118 12.08 -13.29 4.68
CA ILE A 118 11.75 -14.62 4.11
C ILE A 118 10.30 -14.56 3.63
N ILE A 119 10.10 -14.77 2.32
CA ILE A 119 8.76 -14.78 1.75
C ILE A 119 8.55 -16.11 1.01
N PRO A 120 7.54 -16.92 1.39
CA PRO A 120 7.25 -18.15 0.69
C PRO A 120 6.79 -17.85 -0.74
N ILE A 121 7.30 -18.62 -1.69
CA ILE A 121 6.83 -18.57 -3.06
C ILE A 121 5.57 -19.45 -3.14
N LYS A 122 4.42 -18.81 -2.98
CA LYS A 122 3.12 -19.48 -3.01
C LYS A 122 2.75 -19.86 -4.45
N ASP A 123 2.21 -21.05 -4.66
CA ASP A 123 1.93 -21.58 -6.00
C ASP A 123 0.72 -20.92 -6.69
N ARG A 124 -0.23 -20.38 -5.92
CA ARG A 124 -1.48 -19.79 -6.45
C ARG A 124 -1.43 -18.28 -6.43
N PHE A 125 -1.91 -17.65 -7.52
CA PHE A 125 -1.98 -16.19 -7.68
C PHE A 125 -2.66 -15.49 -6.49
N LEU A 126 -3.87 -15.93 -6.10
CA LEU A 126 -4.63 -15.31 -5.00
C LEU A 126 -3.91 -15.40 -3.64
N LYS A 127 -3.14 -16.46 -3.40
CA LYS A 127 -2.37 -16.61 -2.15
C LYS A 127 -1.17 -15.64 -2.07
N ARG A 128 -0.78 -15.02 -3.20
CA ARG A 128 0.32 -14.03 -3.26
C ARG A 128 -0.17 -12.60 -3.08
N LEU A 129 -1.49 -12.38 -3.07
CA LEU A 129 -2.08 -11.08 -2.83
C LEU A 129 -2.06 -10.78 -1.34
N ILE A 130 -1.47 -9.65 -1.00
CA ILE A 130 -1.43 -9.09 0.36
C ILE A 130 -1.97 -7.68 0.27
N GLY A 131 -2.79 -7.27 1.20
CA GLY A 131 -3.31 -5.91 1.13
C GLY A 131 -4.03 -5.46 2.37
N ASP A 132 -4.53 -4.24 2.27
CA ASP A 132 -5.37 -3.60 3.26
C ASP A 132 -6.51 -2.84 2.60
N ILE A 133 -7.59 -2.71 3.34
CA ILE A 133 -8.73 -1.88 3.01
C ILE A 133 -8.99 -1.00 4.22
N ASN A 134 -9.12 0.30 3.98
CA ASN A 134 -9.39 1.29 5.02
C ASN A 134 -10.61 2.11 4.66
N VAL A 135 -11.44 2.39 5.65
CA VAL A 135 -12.61 3.26 5.55
C VAL A 135 -12.53 4.32 6.63
N GLY A 136 -12.76 5.56 6.26
CA GLY A 136 -12.77 6.68 7.17
C GLY A 136 -13.99 7.57 6.98
N LEU A 137 -14.49 8.14 8.07
CA LEU A 137 -15.54 9.12 8.07
C LEU A 137 -15.14 10.30 8.97
N ASN A 138 -15.26 11.51 8.46
CA ASN A 138 -15.01 12.72 9.22
C ASN A 138 -16.22 13.66 9.07
N TYR A 139 -16.71 14.21 10.18
CA TYR A 139 -17.82 15.17 10.19
C TYR A 139 -17.46 16.41 11.00
N THR A 140 -17.54 17.56 10.37
CA THR A 140 -17.28 18.86 11.00
C THR A 140 -18.59 19.67 11.08
N LYS A 141 -19.12 19.80 12.29
CA LYS A 141 -20.42 20.46 12.53
C LYS A 141 -20.43 21.94 12.17
N SER A 142 -19.35 22.69 12.41
CA SER A 142 -19.30 24.14 12.20
C SER A 142 -19.61 24.57 10.76
N ASN A 143 -19.11 23.81 9.79
CA ASN A 143 -19.30 24.03 8.36
C ASN A 143 -20.20 22.98 7.71
N SER A 144 -20.74 22.03 8.52
CA SER A 144 -21.53 20.89 8.05
C SER A 144 -20.81 20.13 6.90
N ILE A 145 -19.50 19.91 7.07
CA ILE A 145 -18.69 19.17 6.10
C ILE A 145 -18.72 17.70 6.49
N LEU A 146 -19.10 16.85 5.55
CA LEU A 146 -19.00 15.41 5.66
C LEU A 146 -17.94 14.92 4.66
N GLN A 147 -16.94 14.21 5.17
CA GLN A 147 -15.88 13.63 4.35
C GLN A 147 -15.87 12.11 4.53
N PHE A 148 -15.98 11.40 3.43
CA PHE A 148 -15.85 9.94 3.36
C PHE A 148 -14.55 9.57 2.66
N ASN A 149 -13.78 8.70 3.29
CA ASN A 149 -12.54 8.16 2.74
C ASN A 149 -12.66 6.66 2.55
N PHE A 150 -12.19 6.19 1.41
CA PHE A 150 -11.96 4.76 1.14
C PHE A 150 -10.60 4.58 0.51
N SER A 151 -9.78 3.69 1.05
CA SER A 151 -8.50 3.33 0.43
C SER A 151 -8.28 1.82 0.43
N SER A 152 -7.60 1.34 -0.58
CA SER A 152 -7.20 -0.06 -0.70
C SER A 152 -5.83 -0.14 -1.35
N ASN A 153 -4.94 -0.91 -0.73
CA ASN A 153 -3.62 -1.24 -1.26
C ASN A 153 -3.56 -2.74 -1.46
N VAL A 154 -3.18 -3.17 -2.65
CA VAL A 154 -3.02 -4.59 -2.98
C VAL A 154 -1.63 -4.80 -3.54
N TYR A 155 -0.87 -5.68 -2.92
CA TYR A 155 0.49 -6.03 -3.30
C TYR A 155 0.52 -7.46 -3.85
N TYR A 156 1.19 -7.62 -4.97
CA TYR A 156 1.53 -8.91 -5.54
C TYR A 156 3.03 -9.00 -5.69
N LYS A 157 3.65 -9.97 -5.01
CA LYS A 157 5.09 -10.16 -5.02
C LYS A 157 5.45 -11.48 -5.66
N ILE A 158 6.38 -11.42 -6.63
CA ILE A 158 7.11 -12.56 -7.19
C ILE A 158 8.60 -12.25 -7.10
N PRO A 159 9.49 -13.26 -7.23
CA PRO A 159 10.92 -13.04 -7.10
C PRO A 159 11.42 -11.86 -7.95
N LYS A 160 12.12 -10.93 -7.31
CA LYS A 160 12.68 -9.70 -7.92
C LYS A 160 11.66 -8.67 -8.45
N ILE A 161 10.35 -8.98 -8.51
CA ILE A 161 9.31 -8.08 -9.04
C ILE A 161 8.24 -7.89 -7.98
N GLU A 162 7.89 -6.64 -7.72
CA GLU A 162 6.77 -6.25 -6.88
C GLU A 162 5.80 -5.45 -7.73
N ILE A 163 4.52 -5.79 -7.65
CA ILE A 163 3.43 -5.06 -8.29
C ILE A 163 2.54 -4.56 -7.16
N ASP A 164 2.24 -3.28 -7.15
CA ASP A 164 1.27 -2.71 -6.24
C ASP A 164 0.14 -2.02 -7.00
N PHE A 165 -1.05 -2.16 -6.48
CA PHE A 165 -2.23 -1.46 -6.95
C PHE A 165 -2.83 -0.69 -5.80
N ARG A 166 -2.99 0.62 -5.99
CA ARG A 166 -3.48 1.56 -4.99
C ARG A 166 -4.74 2.23 -5.49
N PHE A 167 -5.77 2.25 -4.66
CA PHE A 167 -6.98 3.01 -4.87
C PHE A 167 -7.25 3.89 -3.66
N ASN A 168 -7.38 5.20 -3.85
CA ASN A 168 -7.78 6.15 -2.83
C ASN A 168 -8.96 6.97 -3.32
N SER A 169 -9.94 7.21 -2.46
CA SER A 169 -11.09 8.05 -2.76
C SER A 169 -11.47 8.85 -1.53
N VAL A 170 -11.43 10.17 -1.64
CA VAL A 170 -11.92 11.12 -0.65
C VAL A 170 -13.06 11.89 -1.28
N LEU A 171 -14.24 11.80 -0.68
CA LEU A 171 -15.46 12.50 -1.10
C LEU A 171 -15.84 13.48 -0.02
N THR A 172 -15.91 14.76 -0.36
CA THR A 172 -16.24 15.82 0.59
C THR A 172 -17.53 16.53 0.17
N SER A 173 -18.52 16.50 1.04
CA SER A 173 -19.81 17.18 0.86
C SER A 173 -19.87 18.42 1.73
N TYR A 174 -20.26 19.56 1.16
CA TYR A 174 -20.45 20.84 1.83
C TYR A 174 -21.95 21.13 1.95
N ALA A 175 -22.46 21.45 3.14
CA ALA A 175 -23.89 21.68 3.32
C ALA A 175 -24.41 22.93 2.63
N ARG A 176 -23.53 23.90 2.35
CA ARG A 176 -23.89 25.17 1.70
C ARG A 176 -23.80 25.16 0.19
N ASP A 177 -23.15 24.15 -0.34
CA ASP A 177 -22.96 23.95 -1.77
C ASP A 177 -23.49 22.55 -2.14
N SER A 178 -24.30 22.46 -3.19
CA SER A 178 -24.79 21.18 -3.69
C SER A 178 -23.71 20.36 -4.40
N GLY A 179 -22.47 20.86 -4.40
CA GLY A 179 -21.30 20.20 -4.98
C GLY A 179 -20.70 19.12 -4.11
N LEU A 180 -20.18 18.07 -4.76
CA LEU A 180 -19.36 17.03 -4.15
C LEU A 180 -17.91 17.20 -4.62
N ALA A 181 -17.02 17.62 -3.71
CA ALA A 181 -15.60 17.63 -4.01
C ALA A 181 -15.06 16.20 -4.01
N LYS A 182 -14.23 15.87 -5.00
CA LYS A 182 -13.69 14.54 -5.24
C LYS A 182 -12.18 14.60 -5.36
N LYS A 183 -11.51 13.81 -4.52
CA LYS A 183 -10.10 13.46 -4.71
C LYS A 183 -10.02 11.95 -4.85
N GLN A 184 -9.61 11.48 -6.02
CA GLN A 184 -9.55 10.05 -6.32
C GLN A 184 -8.27 9.73 -7.07
N ASP A 185 -7.62 8.64 -6.68
CA ASP A 185 -6.38 8.17 -7.28
C ASP A 185 -6.46 6.66 -7.49
N ILE A 186 -6.12 6.22 -8.71
CA ILE A 186 -5.91 4.81 -9.06
C ILE A 186 -4.51 4.71 -9.63
N ILE A 187 -3.63 3.96 -8.99
CA ILE A 187 -2.23 3.83 -9.40
C ILE A 187 -1.83 2.37 -9.38
N GLY A 188 -1.37 1.86 -10.51
CA GLY A 188 -0.69 0.58 -10.62
C GLY A 188 0.79 0.80 -10.81
N SER A 189 1.63 0.17 -9.99
CA SER A 189 3.09 0.31 -10.07
C SER A 189 3.75 -1.06 -10.16
N LEU A 190 4.86 -1.11 -10.90
CA LEU A 190 5.74 -2.26 -11.02
C LEU A 190 7.13 -1.84 -10.58
N ARG A 191 7.74 -2.61 -9.69
CA ARG A 191 9.12 -2.43 -9.27
C ARG A 191 9.91 -3.70 -9.49
N ARG A 192 11.11 -3.60 -10.11
CA ARG A 192 12.04 -4.71 -10.28
C ARG A 192 13.38 -4.38 -9.63
N ASN A 193 13.82 -5.26 -8.74
CA ASN A 193 15.11 -5.15 -8.08
C ASN A 193 16.24 -5.49 -9.05
N MET A 194 17.25 -4.61 -9.16
CA MET A 194 18.46 -4.74 -9.99
C MET A 194 19.69 -5.04 -9.14
N GLY A 195 19.52 -5.78 -8.06
CA GLY A 195 20.56 -6.06 -7.09
C GLY A 195 20.16 -5.59 -5.69
N PRO A 196 21.12 -5.54 -4.73
CA PRO A 196 20.79 -5.28 -3.35
C PRO A 196 20.24 -3.88 -3.10
N LYS A 197 20.81 -2.87 -3.75
CA LYS A 197 20.51 -1.46 -3.45
C LYS A 197 19.65 -0.78 -4.51
N PHE A 198 19.72 -1.20 -5.77
CA PHE A 198 19.07 -0.50 -6.87
C PHE A 198 17.80 -1.19 -7.36
N PHE A 199 16.87 -0.41 -7.85
CA PHE A 199 15.68 -0.89 -8.53
C PHE A 199 15.30 0.06 -9.68
N TRP A 200 14.54 -0.44 -10.63
CA TRP A 200 13.77 0.38 -11.54
C TRP A 200 12.27 0.17 -11.29
N GLY A 201 11.49 1.17 -11.56
CA GLY A 201 10.04 1.11 -11.42
C GLY A 201 9.34 1.84 -12.55
N SER A 202 8.10 1.44 -12.78
CA SER A 202 7.17 2.13 -13.66
C SER A 202 5.81 2.21 -13.00
N SER A 203 5.04 3.25 -13.27
CA SER A 203 3.68 3.38 -12.79
C SER A 203 2.76 3.93 -13.87
N LEU A 204 1.50 3.48 -13.79
CA LEU A 204 0.37 3.97 -14.56
C LEU A 204 -0.67 4.44 -13.57
N GLY A 205 -1.29 5.59 -13.83
CA GLY A 205 -2.26 6.12 -12.89
C GLY A 205 -3.32 6.98 -13.54
N TRP A 206 -4.41 7.09 -12.81
CA TRP A 206 -5.47 8.07 -13.02
C TRP A 206 -5.73 8.82 -11.73
N GLN A 207 -5.87 10.13 -11.84
CA GLN A 207 -6.10 11.03 -10.72
C GLN A 207 -7.23 12.01 -11.03
N GLN A 208 -8.01 12.35 -10.03
CA GLN A 208 -9.00 13.42 -10.02
C GLN A 208 -8.83 14.23 -8.73
N ASN A 209 -8.87 15.57 -8.81
CA ASN A 209 -8.93 16.44 -7.65
C ASN A 209 -9.67 17.73 -8.03
N THR A 210 -10.94 17.81 -7.69
CA THR A 210 -11.79 18.92 -8.09
C THR A 210 -11.46 20.21 -7.34
N GLU A 211 -10.87 20.14 -6.13
CA GLU A 211 -10.39 21.32 -5.38
C GLU A 211 -9.20 21.98 -6.10
N LEU A 212 -8.34 21.17 -6.72
CA LEU A 212 -7.24 21.67 -7.55
C LEU A 212 -7.64 21.85 -9.02
N GLY A 213 -8.95 21.96 -9.33
CA GLY A 213 -9.43 22.17 -10.69
C GLY A 213 -9.16 21.01 -11.66
N LEU A 214 -8.80 19.84 -11.15
CA LEU A 214 -8.43 18.68 -11.95
C LEU A 214 -9.61 17.71 -12.13
N SER A 215 -10.17 17.66 -13.33
CA SER A 215 -11.25 16.74 -13.69
C SER A 215 -10.71 15.31 -13.88
N SER A 216 -9.61 15.17 -14.61
CA SER A 216 -8.88 13.90 -14.74
C SER A 216 -7.43 14.13 -15.13
N ARG A 217 -6.55 13.24 -14.68
CA ARG A 217 -5.15 13.15 -15.09
C ARG A 217 -4.77 11.70 -15.28
N TYR A 218 -4.27 11.38 -16.45
CA TYR A 218 -3.64 10.09 -16.73
C TYR A 218 -2.14 10.27 -16.67
N LEU A 219 -1.42 9.39 -15.97
CA LEU A 219 0.02 9.49 -15.80
C LEU A 219 0.72 8.17 -16.12
N VAL A 220 1.89 8.29 -16.71
CA VAL A 220 2.85 7.20 -16.95
C VAL A 220 4.20 7.64 -16.44
N SER A 221 4.82 6.86 -15.58
CA SER A 221 6.13 7.23 -15.01
C SER A 221 7.12 6.08 -15.11
N GLY A 222 8.40 6.45 -15.24
CA GLY A 222 9.53 5.53 -15.15
C GLY A 222 10.58 6.11 -14.21
N VAL A 223 11.08 5.30 -13.28
CA VAL A 223 12.05 5.74 -12.26
C VAL A 223 13.19 4.74 -12.09
N LEU A 224 14.34 5.26 -11.66
CA LEU A 224 15.45 4.52 -11.08
C LEU A 224 15.51 4.87 -9.60
N GLY A 225 15.74 3.89 -8.74
CA GLY A 225 15.70 4.10 -7.31
C GLY A 225 16.80 3.37 -6.55
N LEU A 226 17.02 3.88 -5.33
CA LEU A 226 17.99 3.42 -4.36
C LEU A 226 17.27 3.02 -3.06
N LYS A 227 17.54 1.83 -2.55
CA LYS A 227 17.17 1.41 -1.21
C LYS A 227 18.26 1.90 -0.25
N ALA A 228 18.04 3.05 0.38
CA ALA A 228 19.02 3.66 1.28
C ALA A 228 19.05 2.93 2.64
N ILE A 229 17.87 2.54 3.15
CA ILE A 229 17.71 1.74 4.35
C ILE A 229 16.77 0.59 4.03
N ALA A 230 17.14 -0.61 4.43
CA ALA A 230 16.32 -1.80 4.31
C ALA A 230 16.70 -2.75 5.45
N ASP A 231 16.22 -2.45 6.65
CA ASP A 231 16.41 -3.26 7.84
C ASP A 231 15.07 -3.82 8.37
N ASN A 232 15.13 -4.49 9.50
CA ASN A 232 13.96 -5.15 10.10
C ASN A 232 12.89 -4.17 10.64
N HIS A 233 13.19 -2.88 10.77
CA HIS A 233 12.28 -1.88 11.32
C HIS A 233 12.03 -0.71 10.37
N ASN A 234 12.98 -0.45 9.45
CA ASN A 234 12.95 0.73 8.61
C ASN A 234 13.17 0.38 7.14
N ARG A 235 12.46 1.07 6.27
CA ARG A 235 12.69 1.05 4.84
C ARG A 235 12.68 2.48 4.32
N LEU A 236 13.79 2.92 3.72
CA LEU A 236 13.91 4.23 3.10
C LEU A 236 14.34 4.06 1.65
N LEU A 237 13.50 4.53 0.74
CA LEU A 237 13.71 4.47 -0.70
C LEU A 237 13.77 5.89 -1.26
N PHE A 238 14.72 6.13 -2.14
CA PHE A 238 14.78 7.31 -2.99
C PHE A 238 14.60 6.87 -4.43
N SER A 239 13.86 7.63 -5.22
CA SER A 239 13.81 7.40 -6.66
C SER A 239 13.73 8.71 -7.44
N SER A 240 14.24 8.67 -8.66
CA SER A 240 14.11 9.77 -9.62
C SER A 240 13.86 9.24 -11.02
N GLY A 241 13.21 10.04 -11.84
CA GLY A 241 12.87 9.64 -13.20
C GLY A 241 12.04 10.68 -13.92
N LEU A 242 11.20 10.20 -14.82
CA LEU A 242 10.34 11.04 -15.65
C LEU A 242 8.89 10.59 -15.48
N SER A 243 7.98 11.54 -15.58
CA SER A 243 6.53 11.33 -15.60
C SER A 243 5.92 12.11 -16.76
N TYR A 244 5.23 11.41 -17.65
CA TYR A 244 4.36 12.04 -18.64
C TYR A 244 2.92 11.97 -18.14
N ASN A 245 2.20 13.07 -18.26
CA ASN A 245 0.81 13.13 -17.89
C ASN A 245 -0.03 13.87 -18.92
N GLN A 246 -1.29 13.47 -19.03
CA GLN A 246 -2.35 14.19 -19.73
C GLN A 246 -3.41 14.58 -18.72
N GLU A 247 -3.68 15.87 -18.63
CA GLU A 247 -4.64 16.40 -17.66
C GLU A 247 -5.73 17.21 -18.34
N GLN A 248 -6.93 17.14 -17.76
CA GLN A 248 -8.12 17.88 -18.15
C GLN A 248 -8.61 18.68 -16.94
N SER A 249 -8.86 19.98 -17.15
CA SER A 249 -9.43 20.83 -16.12
C SER A 249 -10.93 20.57 -15.95
N VAL A 250 -11.52 21.01 -14.82
CA VAL A 250 -12.98 20.97 -14.61
C VAL A 250 -13.73 21.95 -15.53
N GLU A 251 -13.06 22.99 -16.04
CA GLU A 251 -13.68 24.00 -16.90
C GLU A 251 -13.52 23.69 -18.38
N THR A 252 -12.51 22.95 -18.78
CA THR A 252 -12.21 22.69 -20.18
C THR A 252 -12.28 21.19 -20.52
N SER A 253 -12.78 20.88 -21.72
CA SER A 253 -12.80 19.50 -22.22
C SER A 253 -11.51 19.11 -22.93
N GLN A 254 -10.54 20.03 -23.06
CA GLN A 254 -9.28 19.75 -23.75
C GLN A 254 -8.25 19.14 -22.82
N PHE A 255 -7.52 18.15 -23.30
CA PHE A 255 -6.39 17.57 -22.61
C PHE A 255 -5.11 18.37 -22.87
N SER A 256 -4.36 18.62 -21.83
CA SER A 256 -3.02 19.21 -21.86
C SER A 256 -2.00 18.14 -21.49
N GLY A 257 -1.00 17.94 -22.31
CA GLY A 257 0.09 16.98 -22.07
C GLY A 257 1.30 17.65 -21.45
N ASN A 258 1.85 17.09 -20.36
CA ASN A 258 3.02 17.62 -19.66
C ASN A 258 4.04 16.51 -19.39
N LEU A 259 5.30 16.88 -19.54
CA LEU A 259 6.45 16.06 -19.13
C LEU A 259 7.09 16.70 -17.91
N ASP A 260 7.26 15.94 -16.86
CA ASP A 260 7.86 16.35 -15.59
C ASP A 260 9.05 15.47 -15.24
N ALA A 261 10.03 16.03 -14.53
CA ALA A 261 10.93 15.22 -13.73
C ALA A 261 10.14 14.68 -12.52
N LEU A 262 10.56 13.54 -11.99
CA LEU A 262 9.94 12.92 -10.82
C LEU A 262 11.02 12.60 -9.79
N PHE A 263 10.82 13.07 -8.57
CA PHE A 263 11.60 12.69 -7.40
C PHE A 263 10.66 12.14 -6.34
N SER A 264 11.03 11.03 -5.71
CA SER A 264 10.22 10.43 -4.65
C SER A 264 11.06 9.94 -3.49
N VAL A 265 10.50 10.08 -2.29
CA VAL A 265 11.01 9.53 -1.05
C VAL A 265 9.91 8.72 -0.41
N VAL A 266 10.20 7.45 -0.13
CA VAL A 266 9.29 6.54 0.56
C VAL A 266 9.96 6.08 1.85
N TYR A 267 9.33 6.34 2.98
CA TYR A 267 9.79 5.90 4.29
C TYR A 267 8.73 5.07 4.98
N LYS A 268 9.13 3.87 5.45
CA LYS A 268 8.26 2.98 6.22
C LYS A 268 8.98 2.58 7.50
N ARG A 269 8.26 2.68 8.61
CA ARG A 269 8.75 2.24 9.92
C ARG A 269 7.71 1.38 10.62
N PHE A 270 8.20 0.32 11.27
CA PHE A 270 7.34 -0.66 11.93
C PHE A 270 7.82 -0.92 13.35
N TYR A 271 6.88 -0.89 14.29
CA TYR A 271 7.08 -1.32 15.67
C TYR A 271 6.23 -2.57 15.91
N TYR A 272 6.87 -3.64 16.39
CA TYR A 272 6.21 -4.94 16.58
C TYR A 272 5.90 -5.29 18.01
N SER A 273 6.36 -4.47 18.98
CA SER A 273 5.91 -4.56 20.36
C SER A 273 4.43 -4.15 20.44
N THR A 274 3.69 -4.74 21.35
CA THR A 274 2.29 -4.38 21.56
C THR A 274 2.18 -2.98 22.21
N PRO A 275 1.45 -2.04 21.61
CA PRO A 275 0.70 -2.15 20.35
C PRO A 275 1.60 -2.10 19.11
N LYS A 276 1.27 -2.89 18.08
CA LYS A 276 1.98 -2.85 16.80
C LYS A 276 1.65 -1.56 16.08
N LEU A 277 2.67 -0.80 15.71
CA LEU A 277 2.55 0.49 15.04
C LEU A 277 3.23 0.42 13.68
N SER A 278 2.60 0.92 12.63
CA SER A 278 3.25 1.22 11.36
C SER A 278 3.13 2.70 11.00
N ILE A 279 4.20 3.23 10.43
CA ILE A 279 4.29 4.58 9.89
C ILE A 279 4.72 4.44 8.44
N ASP A 280 3.87 4.89 7.51
CA ASP A 280 4.14 4.90 6.08
C ASP A 280 4.10 6.36 5.61
N ALA A 281 5.18 6.86 5.03
CA ALA A 281 5.30 8.22 4.51
C ALA A 281 5.82 8.19 3.08
N ASP A 282 5.07 8.77 2.16
CA ASP A 282 5.41 8.92 0.76
C ASP A 282 5.44 10.41 0.41
N TYR A 283 6.48 10.86 -0.28
CA TYR A 283 6.57 12.23 -0.78
C TYR A 283 7.10 12.26 -2.20
N LEU A 284 6.37 12.91 -3.09
CA LEU A 284 6.67 13.02 -4.51
C LEU A 284 6.71 14.48 -4.94
N VAL A 285 7.71 14.82 -5.77
CA VAL A 285 7.86 16.15 -6.36
C VAL A 285 7.99 16.00 -7.86
N TYR A 286 7.23 16.82 -8.60
CA TYR A 286 7.16 16.81 -10.05
C TYR A 286 7.53 18.21 -10.60
N PRO A 287 8.80 18.55 -10.77
CA PRO A 287 9.20 19.76 -11.50
C PRO A 287 8.88 19.60 -12.98
N GLY A 288 8.15 20.58 -13.55
CA GLY A 288 7.78 20.59 -14.95
C GLY A 288 8.98 20.78 -15.88
N ILE A 289 9.14 19.89 -16.85
CA ILE A 289 10.13 20.00 -17.92
C ILE A 289 9.51 20.72 -19.12
N SER A 290 8.31 20.32 -19.53
CA SER A 290 7.59 20.96 -20.64
C SER A 290 6.91 22.27 -20.24
N ASP A 291 6.51 22.41 -18.98
CA ASP A 291 6.01 23.64 -18.36
C ASP A 291 7.01 24.14 -17.31
N TRP A 292 8.06 24.80 -17.78
CA TRP A 292 9.15 25.24 -16.93
C TRP A 292 8.68 26.18 -15.81
N GLY A 293 9.07 25.85 -14.58
CA GLY A 293 8.66 26.57 -13.38
C GLY A 293 7.35 26.10 -12.76
N ARG A 294 6.63 25.13 -13.36
CA ARG A 294 5.58 24.41 -12.68
C ARG A 294 6.17 23.40 -11.72
N ILE A 295 5.66 23.35 -10.49
CA ILE A 295 6.04 22.39 -9.47
C ILE A 295 4.78 21.80 -8.88
N ARG A 296 4.65 20.48 -8.96
CA ARG A 296 3.61 19.71 -8.27
C ARG A 296 4.21 18.88 -7.16
N MET A 297 3.51 18.74 -6.04
CA MET A 297 3.93 17.94 -4.90
C MET A 297 2.77 17.09 -4.41
N GLN A 298 3.08 15.88 -3.95
CA GLN A 298 2.14 14.99 -3.30
C GLN A 298 2.82 14.38 -2.08
N GLY A 299 2.12 14.34 -0.97
CA GLY A 299 2.59 13.74 0.28
C GLY A 299 1.47 12.98 0.95
N ASP A 300 1.79 11.77 1.41
CA ASP A 300 0.89 10.92 2.17
C ASP A 300 1.62 10.42 3.41
N LEU A 301 0.97 10.53 4.57
CA LEU A 301 1.45 9.98 5.83
C LEU A 301 0.33 9.14 6.44
N ASN A 302 0.59 7.86 6.62
CA ASN A 302 -0.32 6.94 7.29
C ASN A 302 0.33 6.40 8.55
N VAL A 303 -0.30 6.63 9.70
CA VAL A 303 0.09 6.06 10.98
C VAL A 303 -1.01 5.12 11.41
N SER A 304 -0.71 3.84 11.59
CA SER A 304 -1.70 2.83 11.95
C SER A 304 -1.25 1.95 13.11
N VAL A 305 -2.20 1.63 13.99
CA VAL A 305 -2.03 0.78 15.16
C VAL A 305 -2.94 -0.43 15.03
N GLU A 306 -2.38 -1.63 15.15
CA GLU A 306 -3.16 -2.88 15.21
C GLU A 306 -3.69 -3.07 16.64
N ILE A 307 -5.02 -3.01 16.79
CA ILE A 307 -5.69 -3.14 18.09
C ILE A 307 -6.01 -4.61 18.38
N VAL A 308 -6.58 -5.28 17.40
CA VAL A 308 -6.89 -6.71 17.39
C VAL A 308 -6.29 -7.27 16.10
N LYS A 309 -6.00 -8.56 16.06
CA LYS A 309 -5.42 -9.22 14.88
C LYS A 309 -6.14 -8.77 13.60
N ASP A 310 -5.35 -8.25 12.66
CA ASP A 310 -5.77 -7.78 11.34
C ASP A 310 -6.63 -6.49 11.30
N PHE A 311 -7.10 -5.98 12.46
CA PHE A 311 -7.87 -4.74 12.55
C PHE A 311 -7.00 -3.57 13.02
N LEU A 312 -7.09 -2.46 12.29
CA LEU A 312 -6.28 -1.26 12.45
C LEU A 312 -7.15 -0.05 12.79
N ILE A 313 -6.63 0.80 13.68
CA ILE A 313 -7.02 2.22 13.72
C ILE A 313 -5.88 3.00 13.08
N GLY A 314 -6.22 3.93 12.22
CA GLY A 314 -5.25 4.75 11.50
C GLY A 314 -5.55 6.23 11.54
N LEU A 315 -4.49 7.00 11.32
CA LEU A 315 -4.52 8.43 11.04
C LEU A 315 -3.84 8.63 9.69
N VAL A 316 -4.57 9.21 8.75
CA VAL A 316 -4.08 9.51 7.40
C VAL A 316 -4.02 11.01 7.22
N PHE A 317 -2.85 11.52 6.86
CA PHE A 317 -2.66 12.88 6.40
C PHE A 317 -2.27 12.83 4.93
N TYR A 318 -2.91 13.66 4.10
CA TYR A 318 -2.52 13.85 2.70
C TYR A 318 -2.26 15.33 2.42
N TYR A 319 -1.38 15.57 1.45
CA TYR A 319 -1.05 16.89 0.96
C TYR A 319 -0.88 16.85 -0.57
N SER A 320 -1.45 17.80 -1.28
CA SER A 320 -1.29 17.99 -2.72
C SER A 320 -1.07 19.47 -3.00
N TYR A 321 -0.12 19.79 -3.87
CA TYR A 321 0.23 21.15 -4.24
C TYR A 321 0.53 21.24 -5.73
N ASP A 322 0.08 22.32 -6.37
CA ASP A 322 0.40 22.68 -7.75
C ASP A 322 0.49 24.22 -7.83
N ASN A 323 1.67 24.76 -8.10
CA ASN A 323 1.83 26.22 -8.20
C ASN A 323 1.21 26.84 -9.47
N ARG A 324 0.80 25.99 -10.44
CA ARG A 324 0.07 26.36 -11.66
C ARG A 324 -1.05 25.33 -11.89
N PRO A 325 -2.06 25.30 -11.03
CA PRO A 325 -3.14 24.32 -11.16
C PRO A 325 -3.95 24.56 -12.44
N PRO A 326 -4.67 23.55 -12.94
CA PRO A 326 -5.61 23.69 -14.04
C PRO A 326 -6.68 24.77 -13.77
N ALA A 327 -7.27 25.30 -14.83
CA ALA A 327 -8.37 26.27 -14.72
C ALA A 327 -9.54 25.72 -13.88
N GLY A 328 -10.20 26.58 -13.12
CA GLY A 328 -11.28 26.20 -12.19
C GLY A 328 -10.79 25.69 -10.83
N SER A 329 -9.50 25.84 -10.53
CA SER A 329 -8.96 25.51 -9.21
C SER A 329 -9.46 26.49 -8.15
N VAL A 330 -9.84 25.95 -6.98
CA VAL A 330 -10.22 26.72 -5.80
C VAL A 330 -8.98 27.16 -5.02
N SER A 331 -7.92 26.34 -5.03
CA SER A 331 -6.66 26.59 -4.31
C SER A 331 -5.48 25.99 -5.07
N ASN A 332 -4.27 26.38 -4.69
CA ASN A 332 -3.02 25.77 -5.16
C ASN A 332 -2.61 24.56 -4.31
N ASP A 333 -3.21 24.39 -3.14
CA ASP A 333 -2.94 23.30 -2.22
C ASP A 333 -4.26 22.66 -1.73
N ASP A 334 -4.16 21.39 -1.41
CA ASP A 334 -5.24 20.59 -0.84
C ASP A 334 -4.63 19.61 0.18
N TYR A 335 -5.11 19.63 1.40
CA TYR A 335 -4.67 18.73 2.46
C TYR A 335 -5.81 18.28 3.34
N GLY A 336 -5.64 17.16 3.99
CA GLY A 336 -6.63 16.64 4.92
C GLY A 336 -6.03 15.68 5.93
N LEU A 337 -6.71 15.57 7.07
CA LEU A 337 -6.40 14.66 8.15
C LEU A 337 -7.63 13.82 8.46
N MET A 338 -7.49 12.51 8.48
CA MET A 338 -8.59 11.58 8.62
C MET A 338 -8.28 10.45 9.59
N PHE A 339 -9.28 10.06 10.38
CA PHE A 339 -9.26 8.82 11.14
C PHE A 339 -9.81 7.68 10.29
N THR A 340 -9.16 6.53 10.34
CA THR A 340 -9.54 5.37 9.55
C THR A 340 -9.65 4.12 10.40
N LEU A 341 -10.55 3.22 9.99
CA LEU A 341 -10.60 1.84 10.42
C LEU A 341 -10.14 0.97 9.25
N GLY A 342 -9.25 0.05 9.51
CA GLY A 342 -8.63 -0.77 8.49
C GLY A 342 -8.70 -2.26 8.78
N TYR A 343 -8.66 -3.05 7.72
CA TYR A 343 -8.53 -4.50 7.77
C TYR A 343 -7.41 -4.95 6.83
N LYS A 344 -6.49 -5.80 7.34
CA LYS A 344 -5.41 -6.44 6.57
C LYS A 344 -5.82 -7.83 6.13
N PHE A 345 -5.41 -8.23 4.93
CA PHE A 345 -5.62 -9.58 4.39
C PHE A 345 -4.37 -10.15 3.73
N GLY A 346 -4.30 -11.47 3.62
CA GLY A 346 -3.21 -12.15 2.91
C GLY A 346 -1.90 -12.28 3.69
N GLN A 347 -1.89 -11.96 5.00
CA GLN A 347 -0.70 -12.09 5.85
C GLN A 347 -0.47 -13.52 6.30
#